data_a4a62538e32658d65c786c456cf9c5d1
#
_entry.id   a4a62538e32658d65c786c456cf9c5d1
#
_cell.length_a   1.000
_cell.length_b   1.000
_cell.length_c   1.000
_cell.angle_alpha   90.00
_cell.angle_beta   90.00
_cell.angle_gamma   90.00
#
_symmetry.space_group_name_H-M   'P 1'
#
loop_
_entity.id
_entity.type
_entity.pdbx_description
1 polymer ?
#
loop_
_entity_poly.entity_id
_entity_poly.type
_entity_poly.pdbx_seq_one_letter_code
_entity_poly.pdbx_strand_id
1 'polypeptide(L)'
;MYYSLEKVVSLIGARRFGNSEAKIKWLLTDSRSLAFPETTLFFALRTRRGDGHKYINDLYRRGVRNFVVGKCPDDMEQNYPHANFLLVVSPLKALQRLAERHRDEYNIPVIGV
;
A
#
# COMPACT_ATOMS: atom_id res chain seq x y z
N MET A 1 0.41 16.11 6.48
CA MET A 1 1.70 15.48 6.79
C MET A 1 1.86 14.23 5.96
N TYR A 2 3.08 13.97 5.50
CA TYR A 2 3.37 12.84 4.63
C TYR A 2 4.38 11.90 5.26
N TYR A 3 4.28 10.63 4.87
CA TYR A 3 5.38 9.68 5.05
C TYR A 3 6.06 9.47 3.70
N SER A 4 7.39 9.46 3.70
CA SER A 4 8.10 8.97 2.53
C SER A 4 7.88 7.46 2.42
N LEU A 5 7.86 6.94 1.20
CA LEU A 5 7.70 5.51 1.00
C LEU A 5 8.83 4.73 1.66
N GLU A 6 10.04 5.25 1.64
CA GLU A 6 11.20 4.63 2.29
C GLU A 6 11.00 4.46 3.79
N LYS A 7 10.40 5.45 4.45
CA LYS A 7 10.09 5.35 5.86
C LYS A 7 9.07 4.25 6.13
N VAL A 8 8.04 4.15 5.31
CA VAL A 8 7.05 3.08 5.41
C VAL A 8 7.72 1.71 5.24
N VAL A 9 8.56 1.56 4.22
CA VAL A 9 9.31 0.32 3.98
C VAL A 9 10.08 -0.10 5.23
N SER A 10 10.77 0.84 5.85
CA SER A 10 11.54 0.59 7.07
C SER A 10 10.64 0.18 8.24
N LEU A 11 9.51 0.88 8.42
CA LEU A 11 8.61 0.64 9.54
C LEU A 11 7.93 -0.74 9.48
N ILE A 12 7.59 -1.21 8.28
CA ILE A 12 6.88 -2.49 8.12
C ILE A 12 7.80 -3.63 7.73
N GLY A 13 9.09 -3.37 7.54
CA GLY A 13 10.04 -4.41 7.18
C GLY A 13 9.79 -5.02 5.80
N ALA A 14 9.36 -4.22 4.85
CA ALA A 14 9.01 -4.69 3.52
C ALA A 14 10.22 -4.78 2.60
N ARG A 15 10.13 -5.65 1.60
CA ARG A 15 11.04 -5.66 0.47
C ARG A 15 10.43 -4.82 -0.64
N ARG A 16 11.12 -3.76 -1.05
CA ARG A 16 10.62 -2.83 -2.04
C ARG A 16 10.99 -3.25 -3.45
N PHE A 17 9.99 -3.26 -4.33
CA PHE A 17 10.15 -3.37 -5.79
C PHE A 17 9.63 -2.09 -6.42
N GLY A 18 10.46 -1.46 -7.22
CA GLY A 18 10.17 -0.15 -7.81
C GLY A 18 11.01 0.94 -7.17
N ASN A 19 11.21 2.03 -7.90
CA ASN A 19 12.08 3.12 -7.45
C ASN A 19 11.47 4.50 -7.63
N SER A 20 10.17 4.56 -7.88
CA SER A 20 9.48 5.85 -8.02
C SER A 20 9.34 6.52 -6.67
N GLU A 21 9.61 7.82 -6.62
CA GLU A 21 9.39 8.57 -5.40
C GLU A 21 7.91 8.66 -5.09
N ALA A 22 7.56 8.54 -3.82
CA ALA A 22 6.17 8.63 -3.39
C ALA A 22 6.08 9.20 -1.98
N LYS A 23 5.05 9.99 -1.78
CA LYS A 23 4.67 10.50 -0.47
C LYS A 23 3.33 9.88 -0.10
N ILE A 24 3.27 9.27 1.06
CA ILE A 24 2.06 8.57 1.51
C ILE A 24 1.33 9.43 2.53
N LYS A 25 0.08 9.69 2.23
CA LYS A 25 -0.81 10.45 3.09
C LYS A 25 -2.01 9.64 3.56
N TRP A 26 -2.39 8.61 2.80
CA TRP A 26 -3.57 7.79 3.07
C TRP A 26 -3.23 6.32 3.00
N LEU A 27 -3.76 5.54 3.95
CA LEU A 27 -3.67 4.09 3.93
C LEU A 27 -5.04 3.55 3.51
N LEU A 28 -5.08 2.75 2.45
CA LEU A 28 -6.31 2.27 1.84
C LEU A 28 -6.40 0.75 1.96
N THR A 29 -7.54 0.24 2.44
CA THR A 29 -7.80 -1.20 2.53
C THR A 29 -9.01 -1.62 1.71
N ASP A 30 -9.88 -0.70 1.34
CA ASP A 30 -11.06 -0.96 0.52
C ASP A 30 -10.99 -0.10 -0.74
N SER A 31 -10.93 -0.77 -1.90
CA SER A 31 -10.83 -0.09 -3.19
C SER A 31 -11.96 0.89 -3.47
N ARG A 32 -13.13 0.66 -2.86
CA ARG A 32 -14.29 1.55 -3.04
C ARG A 32 -14.14 2.89 -2.35
N SER A 33 -13.23 2.97 -1.40
CA SER A 33 -13.02 4.20 -0.61
C SER A 33 -11.90 5.09 -1.16
N LEU A 34 -11.37 4.78 -2.33
CA LEU A 34 -10.29 5.55 -2.93
C LEU A 34 -10.72 6.99 -3.24
N ALA A 35 -9.94 7.96 -2.74
CA ALA A 35 -10.19 9.38 -2.95
C ALA A 35 -8.98 10.09 -3.56
N PHE A 36 -7.76 9.80 -3.09
CA PHE A 36 -6.53 10.49 -3.50
C PHE A 36 -5.49 9.48 -3.96
N PRO A 37 -5.58 8.98 -5.21
CA PRO A 37 -4.73 7.86 -5.65
C PRO A 37 -3.23 8.14 -5.59
N GLU A 38 -2.81 9.36 -5.86
CA GLU A 38 -1.39 9.70 -5.93
C GLU A 38 -0.66 9.59 -4.59
N THR A 39 -1.37 9.80 -3.48
CA THR A 39 -0.80 9.78 -2.13
C THR A 39 -1.30 8.61 -1.30
N THR A 40 -1.90 7.61 -1.95
CA THR A 40 -2.47 6.44 -1.30
C THR A 40 -1.53 5.25 -1.36
N LEU A 41 -1.41 4.55 -0.24
CA LEU A 41 -0.77 3.24 -0.16
C LEU A 41 -1.87 2.21 0.09
N PHE A 42 -2.08 1.31 -0.88
CA PHE A 42 -3.10 0.27 -0.78
C PHE A 42 -2.51 -1.00 -0.16
N PHE A 43 -3.22 -1.56 0.82
CA PHE A 43 -2.87 -2.82 1.45
C PHE A 43 -3.75 -3.94 0.89
N ALA A 44 -3.15 -4.89 0.19
CA ALA A 44 -3.85 -6.03 -0.39
C ALA A 44 -4.13 -7.07 0.69
N LEU A 45 -5.23 -6.91 1.41
CA LEU A 45 -5.59 -7.77 2.52
C LEU A 45 -6.37 -8.99 2.05
N ARG A 46 -6.16 -10.14 2.70
CA ARG A 46 -7.03 -11.30 2.58
C ARG A 46 -8.09 -11.21 3.66
N THR A 47 -9.34 -11.21 3.23
CA THR A 47 -10.49 -11.14 4.12
C THR A 47 -11.53 -12.21 3.73
N ARG A 48 -12.61 -12.30 4.49
CA ARG A 48 -13.73 -13.18 4.15
C ARG A 48 -14.37 -12.83 2.80
N ARG A 49 -14.26 -11.58 2.38
CA ARG A 49 -14.80 -11.09 1.11
C ARG A 49 -13.91 -11.44 -0.09
N GLY A 50 -12.71 -11.92 0.17
CA GLY A 50 -11.76 -12.29 -0.86
C GLY A 50 -10.38 -11.70 -0.64
N ASP A 51 -9.55 -11.78 -1.67
CA ASP A 51 -8.18 -11.34 -1.65
C ASP A 51 -8.05 -9.97 -2.30
N GLY A 52 -7.54 -8.99 -1.56
CA GLY A 52 -7.35 -7.64 -2.05
C GLY A 52 -6.39 -7.52 -3.24
N HIS A 53 -5.54 -8.52 -3.47
CA HIS A 53 -4.64 -8.51 -4.62
C HIS A 53 -5.39 -8.41 -5.96
N LYS A 54 -6.62 -8.89 -6.03
CA LYS A 54 -7.43 -8.81 -7.24
C LYS A 54 -7.79 -7.38 -7.66
N TYR A 55 -7.68 -6.42 -6.74
CA TYR A 55 -8.00 -5.03 -7.02
C TYR A 55 -6.81 -4.20 -7.50
N ILE A 56 -5.61 -4.75 -7.51
CA ILE A 56 -4.40 -4.01 -7.89
C ILE A 56 -4.52 -3.41 -9.28
N ASN A 57 -4.97 -4.19 -10.25
CA ASN A 57 -5.10 -3.72 -11.64
C ASN A 57 -6.08 -2.55 -11.75
N ASP A 58 -7.25 -2.67 -11.11
CA ASP A 58 -8.24 -1.60 -11.13
C ASP A 58 -7.72 -0.32 -10.45
N LEU A 59 -7.12 -0.48 -9.28
CA LEU A 59 -6.56 0.66 -8.54
C LEU A 59 -5.43 1.33 -9.32
N TYR A 60 -4.59 0.54 -9.98
CA TYR A 60 -3.54 1.08 -10.81
C TYR A 60 -4.11 1.95 -11.95
N ARG A 61 -5.17 1.49 -12.59
CA ARG A 61 -5.86 2.27 -13.63
C ARG A 61 -6.44 3.57 -13.09
N ARG A 62 -6.83 3.58 -11.81
CA ARG A 62 -7.38 4.75 -11.14
C ARG A 62 -6.31 5.69 -10.59
N GLY A 63 -5.04 5.37 -10.78
CA GLY A 63 -3.93 6.24 -10.42
C GLY A 63 -3.12 5.84 -9.20
N VAL A 64 -3.47 4.76 -8.50
CA VAL A 64 -2.69 4.26 -7.37
C VAL A 64 -1.38 3.69 -7.86
N ARG A 65 -0.28 4.05 -7.21
CA ARG A 65 1.07 3.61 -7.60
C ARG A 65 1.84 2.93 -6.48
N ASN A 66 1.22 2.81 -5.29
CA ASN A 66 1.91 2.25 -4.14
C ASN A 66 1.04 1.17 -3.51
N PHE A 67 1.61 -0.05 -3.38
CA PHE A 67 0.88 -1.23 -2.93
C PHE A 67 1.70 -2.00 -1.92
N VAL A 68 1.07 -2.43 -0.82
CA VAL A 68 1.65 -3.43 0.10
C VAL A 68 1.01 -4.77 -0.22
N VAL A 69 1.83 -5.76 -0.53
CA VAL A 69 1.36 -7.06 -1.03
C VAL A 69 2.03 -8.21 -0.29
N GLY A 70 1.32 -9.32 -0.20
CA GLY A 70 1.88 -10.59 0.27
C GLY A 70 2.46 -11.42 -0.86
N LYS A 71 2.14 -11.06 -2.09
CA LYS A 71 2.68 -11.67 -3.30
C LYS A 71 2.71 -10.60 -4.39
N CYS A 72 3.85 -10.44 -5.04
CA CYS A 72 3.97 -9.50 -6.14
C CYS A 72 3.27 -10.02 -7.39
N PRO A 73 2.61 -9.12 -8.16
CA PRO A 73 2.04 -9.49 -9.47
C PRO A 73 3.13 -9.93 -10.43
N ASP A 74 2.77 -10.78 -11.40
CA ASP A 74 3.68 -11.17 -12.46
C ASP A 74 3.97 -9.96 -13.37
N ASP A 75 5.21 -9.90 -13.88
CA ASP A 75 5.63 -8.88 -14.83
C ASP A 75 5.32 -7.45 -14.36
N MET A 76 5.66 -7.15 -13.10
CA MET A 76 5.38 -5.85 -12.47
C MET A 76 5.88 -4.66 -13.30
N GLU A 77 7.08 -4.76 -13.86
CA GLU A 77 7.68 -3.67 -14.61
C GLU A 77 6.94 -3.37 -15.92
N GLN A 78 6.42 -4.42 -16.55
CA GLN A 78 5.70 -4.28 -17.81
C GLN A 78 4.24 -3.89 -17.61
N ASN A 79 3.59 -4.50 -16.63
CA ASN A 79 2.15 -4.30 -16.39
C ASN A 79 1.85 -3.09 -15.53
N TYR A 80 2.77 -2.74 -14.62
CA TYR A 80 2.57 -1.65 -13.67
C TYR A 80 3.79 -0.73 -13.63
N PRO A 81 4.13 -0.07 -14.76
CA PRO A 81 5.28 0.84 -14.77
C PRO A 81 5.11 1.96 -13.75
N HIS A 82 6.19 2.33 -13.11
CA HIS A 82 6.26 3.37 -12.07
C HIS A 82 5.53 3.03 -10.77
N ALA A 83 4.98 1.82 -10.63
CA ALA A 83 4.39 1.39 -9.37
C ALA A 83 5.46 0.88 -8.41
N ASN A 84 5.21 1.08 -7.11
CA ASN A 84 6.02 0.52 -6.04
C ASN A 84 5.24 -0.60 -5.37
N PHE A 85 5.86 -1.78 -5.27
CA PHE A 85 5.28 -2.92 -4.56
C PHE A 85 6.14 -3.21 -3.32
N LEU A 86 5.51 -3.17 -2.16
CA LEU A 86 6.16 -3.47 -0.89
C LEU A 86 5.75 -4.87 -0.46
N LEU A 87 6.67 -5.83 -0.63
CA LEU A 87 6.41 -7.23 -0.31
C LEU A 87 6.62 -7.49 1.16
N VAL A 88 5.60 -8.05 1.81
CA VAL A 88 5.63 -8.43 3.21
C VAL A 88 5.05 -9.83 3.37
N VAL A 89 5.33 -10.47 4.51
CA VAL A 89 4.76 -11.78 4.82
C VAL A 89 3.24 -11.68 5.01
N SER A 90 2.80 -10.65 5.72
CA SER A 90 1.37 -10.42 5.97
C SER A 90 1.05 -8.92 5.84
N PRO A 91 0.30 -8.52 4.80
CA PRO A 91 -0.16 -7.13 4.69
C PRO A 91 -0.97 -6.66 5.89
N LEU A 92 -1.78 -7.53 6.48
CA LEU A 92 -2.56 -7.17 7.68
C LEU A 92 -1.65 -6.84 8.85
N LYS A 93 -0.64 -7.67 9.12
CA LYS A 93 0.31 -7.40 10.19
C LYS A 93 1.13 -6.14 9.92
N ALA A 94 1.48 -5.90 8.67
CA ALA A 94 2.18 -4.68 8.28
C ALA A 94 1.33 -3.44 8.56
N LEU A 95 0.04 -3.49 8.23
CA LEU A 95 -0.89 -2.41 8.52
C LEU A 95 -1.03 -2.17 10.03
N GLN A 96 -1.16 -3.24 10.80
CA GLN A 96 -1.26 -3.15 12.26
C GLN A 96 -0.01 -2.52 12.88
N ARG A 97 1.17 -2.95 12.39
CA ARG A 97 2.45 -2.40 12.87
C ARG A 97 2.55 -0.91 12.57
N LEU A 98 2.15 -0.51 11.38
CA LEU A 98 2.19 0.89 10.98
C LEU A 98 1.21 1.73 11.82
N ALA A 99 0.02 1.22 12.08
CA ALA A 99 -0.97 1.89 12.92
C ALA A 99 -0.49 2.05 14.37
N GLU A 100 0.16 1.04 14.93
CA GLU A 100 0.74 1.12 16.27
C GLU A 100 1.83 2.19 16.36
N ARG A 101 2.71 2.25 15.39
CA ARG A 101 3.79 3.24 15.34
C ARG A 101 3.28 4.65 15.18
N HIS A 102 2.16 4.81 14.50
CA HIS A 102 1.54 6.12 14.29
C HIS A 102 0.95 6.74 15.52
N ARG A 103 0.57 5.94 16.49
CA ARG A 103 -0.04 6.44 17.71
C ARG A 103 0.84 7.43 18.43
N ASP A 104 2.15 7.25 18.33
CA ASP A 104 3.13 8.01 19.11
C ASP A 104 3.75 9.18 18.37
N GLU A 105 3.72 9.18 17.04
CA GLU A 105 4.41 10.20 16.24
C GLU A 105 3.50 10.98 15.29
N TYR A 106 2.66 10.31 14.52
CA TYR A 106 1.87 10.93 13.46
C TYR A 106 0.54 10.24 13.26
N ASN A 107 -0.40 10.95 12.68
CA ASN A 107 -1.72 10.43 12.37
C ASN A 107 -1.87 10.29 10.84
N ILE A 108 -1.74 9.06 10.32
CA ILE A 108 -2.13 8.80 8.93
C ILE A 108 -3.52 8.19 8.92
N PRO A 109 -4.49 8.80 8.22
CA PRO A 109 -5.82 8.22 8.12
C PRO A 109 -5.81 6.87 7.40
N VAL A 110 -6.51 5.89 7.96
CA VAL A 110 -6.77 4.62 7.31
C VAL A 110 -8.17 4.69 6.71
N ILE A 111 -8.26 4.46 5.40
CA ILE A 111 -9.52 4.56 4.67
C ILE A 111 -10.01 3.15 4.31
N GLY A 112 -11.30 2.90 4.51
CA GLY A 112 -11.92 1.66 4.08
C GLY A 112 -11.71 0.49 5.03
N VAL A 113 -11.50 0.77 6.28
CA VAL A 113 -11.39 -0.27 7.31
C VAL A 113 -12.77 -0.71 7.77
#